data_c46acd6623b5be3899af99c684658a1c
#
_entry.id   c46acd6623b5be3899af99c684658a1c
#
_cell.length_a   1.000
_cell.length_b   1.000
_cell.length_c   1.000
_cell.angle_alpha   90.00
_cell.angle_beta   90.00
_cell.angle_gamma   90.00
#
_symmetry.space_group_name_H-M   'P 1'
#
loop_
_entity.id
_entity.type
_entity.pdbx_description
1 polymer ?
#
loop_
_entity_poly.entity_id
_entity_poly.type
_entity_poly.pdbx_seq_one_letter_code
_entity_poly.pdbx_strand_id
1 'polypeptide(L)'
;MSMLREQPELVLREDGDQPGDGVLVFCVDSVDEGALAVLRKLRGNGRAQTLLMVGQIEEAELFDALECGVVAVVRRREASPERVVRAIATTHRGGGDLPPDLLGGLLSNVGRARRAGSGGAVVSGLSSREIDVVKLVAEGLETREIAAKLCYSERTVKGVLQGMMLRLKLRNRPHAVAYAARKGYLR
;
A
#
# COMPACT_ATOMS: atom_id res chain seq x y z
N MET A 1 -11.01 13.10 -14.96
CA MET A 1 -11.38 12.14 -16.04
C MET A 1 -11.49 12.82 -17.41
N SER A 2 -12.11 14.00 -17.55
CA SER A 2 -12.20 14.70 -18.85
C SER A 2 -10.85 14.97 -19.53
N MET A 3 -9.84 15.38 -18.76
CA MET A 3 -8.50 15.70 -19.25
C MET A 3 -7.75 14.54 -19.92
N LEU A 4 -8.08 13.30 -19.57
CA LEU A 4 -7.43 12.11 -20.17
C LEU A 4 -8.13 11.68 -21.47
N ARG A 5 -9.38 12.07 -21.69
CA ARG A 5 -10.12 11.75 -22.93
C ARG A 5 -9.60 12.52 -24.15
N GLU A 6 -8.95 13.65 -23.91
CA GLU A 6 -8.43 14.52 -24.97
C GLU A 6 -6.98 14.14 -25.41
N GLN A 7 -6.41 13.09 -24.78
CA GLN A 7 -5.05 12.66 -25.09
C GLN A 7 -5.07 11.58 -26.17
N PRO A 8 -4.53 11.86 -27.39
CA PRO A 8 -4.60 10.91 -28.51
C PRO A 8 -3.80 9.62 -28.28
N GLU A 9 -2.90 9.62 -27.30
CA GLU A 9 -2.05 8.49 -26.96
C GLU A 9 -2.73 7.49 -26.01
N LEU A 10 -3.93 7.81 -25.48
CA LEU A 10 -4.63 7.01 -24.50
C LEU A 10 -5.96 6.48 -25.03
N VAL A 11 -6.17 5.19 -24.92
CA VAL A 11 -7.47 4.56 -25.12
C VAL A 11 -8.07 4.28 -23.75
N LEU A 12 -9.07 5.08 -23.36
CA LEU A 12 -9.79 4.87 -22.09
C LEU A 12 -10.82 3.78 -22.28
N ARG A 13 -10.85 2.83 -21.35
CA ARG A 13 -11.87 1.79 -21.24
C ARG A 13 -12.72 2.05 -19.99
N GLU A 14 -13.98 1.71 -20.04
CA GLU A 14 -14.89 1.86 -18.91
C GLU A 14 -14.81 0.64 -17.96
N ASP A 15 -15.30 0.84 -16.73
CA ASP A 15 -15.33 -0.17 -15.69
C ASP A 15 -16.13 -1.41 -16.15
N GLY A 16 -15.49 -2.56 -16.17
CA GLY A 16 -16.10 -3.83 -16.61
C GLY A 16 -15.33 -4.55 -17.74
N ASP A 17 -14.54 -3.84 -18.52
CA ASP A 17 -13.61 -4.48 -19.47
C ASP A 17 -12.47 -5.13 -18.71
N GLN A 18 -12.22 -6.42 -19.00
CA GLN A 18 -11.05 -7.12 -18.43
C GLN A 18 -9.78 -6.31 -18.74
N PRO A 19 -9.01 -5.89 -17.73
CA PRO A 19 -7.76 -5.19 -17.99
C PRO A 19 -6.78 -6.21 -18.58
N GLY A 20 -6.61 -6.16 -19.89
CA GLY A 20 -5.55 -6.90 -20.57
C GLY A 20 -4.18 -6.34 -20.20
N ASP A 21 -3.37 -5.97 -21.19
CA ASP A 21 -2.03 -5.38 -21.00
C ASP A 21 -2.09 -3.87 -20.65
N GLY A 22 -3.22 -3.34 -20.17
CA GLY A 22 -3.43 -1.93 -19.87
C GLY A 22 -2.89 -1.51 -18.49
N VAL A 23 -2.96 -0.20 -18.23
CA VAL A 23 -2.70 0.40 -16.90
C VAL A 23 -4.02 0.76 -16.25
N LEU A 24 -4.24 0.25 -15.05
CA LEU A 24 -5.38 0.61 -14.24
C LEU A 24 -5.08 1.90 -13.48
N VAL A 25 -5.90 2.93 -13.68
CA VAL A 25 -5.79 4.18 -12.92
C VAL A 25 -6.82 4.16 -11.80
N PHE A 26 -6.37 4.04 -10.56
CA PHE A 26 -7.20 4.03 -9.36
C PHE A 26 -7.13 5.38 -8.66
N CYS A 27 -8.28 6.07 -8.53
CA CYS A 27 -8.35 7.43 -7.99
C CYS A 27 -9.06 7.41 -6.62
N VAL A 28 -8.38 7.91 -5.58
CA VAL A 28 -8.93 8.05 -4.23
C VAL A 28 -8.44 9.35 -3.59
N ASP A 29 -9.09 9.79 -2.52
CA ASP A 29 -8.62 10.94 -1.75
C ASP A 29 -7.53 10.55 -0.75
N SER A 30 -7.67 9.37 -0.12
CA SER A 30 -6.72 8.79 0.81
C SER A 30 -6.68 7.27 0.67
N VAL A 31 -5.59 6.64 1.11
CA VAL A 31 -5.42 5.19 1.09
C VAL A 31 -5.91 4.62 2.42
N ASP A 32 -7.22 4.38 2.51
CA ASP A 32 -7.83 3.71 3.64
C ASP A 32 -7.97 2.18 3.41
N GLU A 33 -8.49 1.48 4.40
CA GLU A 33 -8.71 0.03 4.31
C GLU A 33 -9.69 -0.35 3.18
N GLY A 34 -10.67 0.53 2.88
CA GLY A 34 -11.59 0.33 1.76
C GLY A 34 -10.87 0.39 0.42
N ALA A 35 -10.02 1.39 0.23
CA ALA A 35 -9.18 1.52 -0.96
C ALA A 35 -8.22 0.33 -1.11
N LEU A 36 -7.57 -0.10 -0.03
CA LEU A 36 -6.70 -1.27 -0.03
C LEU A 36 -7.44 -2.58 -0.36
N ALA A 37 -8.67 -2.74 0.14
CA ALA A 37 -9.49 -3.91 -0.18
C ALA A 37 -9.83 -3.97 -1.69
N VAL A 38 -10.15 -2.81 -2.29
CA VAL A 38 -10.38 -2.71 -3.74
C VAL A 38 -9.11 -3.02 -4.52
N LEU A 39 -7.96 -2.45 -4.14
CA LEU A 39 -6.67 -2.71 -4.79
C LEU A 39 -6.30 -4.20 -4.74
N ARG A 40 -6.50 -4.88 -3.60
CA ARG A 40 -6.26 -6.33 -3.47
C ARG A 40 -7.15 -7.14 -4.42
N LYS A 41 -8.42 -6.75 -4.56
CA LYS A 41 -9.37 -7.39 -5.49
C LYS A 41 -8.93 -7.19 -6.94
N LEU A 42 -8.55 -5.97 -7.31
CA LEU A 42 -8.09 -5.63 -8.65
C LEU A 42 -6.82 -6.40 -9.05
N ARG A 43 -5.86 -6.54 -8.12
CA ARG A 43 -4.66 -7.37 -8.33
C ARG A 43 -4.99 -8.84 -8.62
N GLY A 44 -6.03 -9.39 -8.01
CA GLY A 44 -6.46 -10.79 -8.24
C GLY A 44 -7.06 -11.04 -9.62
N ASN A 45 -7.53 -10.01 -10.30
CA ASN A 45 -8.32 -10.14 -11.53
C ASN A 45 -7.51 -9.99 -12.83
N GLY A 46 -6.19 -9.75 -12.79
CA GLY A 46 -5.45 -9.61 -14.05
C GLY A 46 -4.01 -9.11 -13.92
N ARG A 47 -3.34 -9.03 -15.07
CA ARG A 47 -1.94 -8.57 -15.23
C ARG A 47 -1.79 -7.04 -15.27
N ALA A 48 -2.87 -6.26 -15.17
CA ALA A 48 -2.82 -4.82 -15.28
C ALA A 48 -1.99 -4.21 -14.14
N GLN A 49 -1.06 -3.34 -14.50
CA GLN A 49 -0.29 -2.57 -13.54
C GLN A 49 -1.14 -1.42 -13.03
N THR A 50 -1.10 -1.13 -11.73
CA THR A 50 -1.95 -0.11 -11.13
C THR A 50 -1.16 1.18 -10.88
N LEU A 51 -1.67 2.29 -11.45
CA LEU A 51 -1.29 3.64 -11.11
C LEU A 51 -2.30 4.19 -10.11
N LEU A 52 -1.83 4.59 -8.95
CA LEU A 52 -2.65 5.22 -7.91
C LEU A 52 -2.60 6.74 -8.06
N MET A 53 -3.77 7.36 -8.23
CA MET A 53 -3.92 8.81 -8.15
C MET A 53 -4.57 9.15 -6.81
N VAL A 54 -3.87 9.89 -5.96
CA VAL A 54 -4.27 10.11 -4.56
C VAL A 54 -4.19 11.59 -4.17
N GLY A 55 -5.06 12.05 -3.29
CA GLY A 55 -5.01 13.40 -2.73
C GLY A 55 -3.77 13.59 -1.86
N GLN A 56 -3.66 12.78 -0.82
CA GLN A 56 -2.53 12.72 0.09
C GLN A 56 -2.16 11.27 0.34
N ILE A 57 -0.88 11.00 0.57
CA ILE A 57 -0.36 9.67 0.90
C ILE A 57 0.87 9.82 1.78
N GLU A 58 0.89 9.08 2.87
CA GLU A 58 2.02 8.96 3.76
C GLU A 58 2.88 7.73 3.39
N GLU A 59 4.09 7.67 3.96
CA GLU A 59 5.03 6.58 3.69
C GLU A 59 4.44 5.20 4.03
N ALA A 60 3.74 5.08 5.15
CA ALA A 60 3.12 3.82 5.58
C ALA A 60 2.03 3.36 4.60
N GLU A 61 1.16 4.28 4.17
CA GLU A 61 0.10 4.03 3.21
C GLU A 61 0.65 3.65 1.82
N LEU A 62 1.79 4.26 1.44
CA LEU A 62 2.50 3.89 0.22
C LEU A 62 2.94 2.43 0.24
N PHE A 63 3.52 1.96 1.36
CA PHE A 63 3.92 0.55 1.48
C PHE A 63 2.73 -0.38 1.32
N ASP A 64 1.61 -0.09 2.00
CA ASP A 64 0.39 -0.89 1.91
C ASP A 64 -0.16 -0.92 0.46
N ALA A 65 -0.11 0.22 -0.25
CA ALA A 65 -0.52 0.31 -1.65
C ALA A 65 0.40 -0.48 -2.59
N LEU A 66 1.73 -0.41 -2.39
CA LEU A 66 2.71 -1.19 -3.17
C LEU A 66 2.53 -2.70 -2.95
N GLU A 67 2.27 -3.13 -1.72
CA GLU A 67 1.92 -4.53 -1.42
C GLU A 67 0.64 -4.99 -2.13
N CYS A 68 -0.30 -4.07 -2.39
CA CYS A 68 -1.51 -4.34 -3.16
C CYS A 68 -1.29 -4.32 -4.69
N GLY A 69 -0.05 -4.08 -5.17
CA GLY A 69 0.30 -4.12 -6.61
C GLY A 69 0.27 -2.75 -7.30
N VAL A 70 0.20 -1.66 -6.56
CA VAL A 70 0.44 -0.32 -7.08
C VAL A 70 1.91 -0.20 -7.47
N VAL A 71 2.20 0.29 -8.67
CA VAL A 71 3.57 0.47 -9.18
C VAL A 71 3.90 1.94 -9.45
N ALA A 72 2.89 2.79 -9.55
CA ALA A 72 3.06 4.22 -9.73
C ALA A 72 2.09 5.01 -8.86
N VAL A 73 2.53 6.15 -8.34
CA VAL A 73 1.73 7.06 -7.53
C VAL A 73 1.85 8.47 -8.05
N VAL A 74 0.71 9.12 -8.30
CA VAL A 74 0.63 10.53 -8.67
C VAL A 74 -0.26 11.25 -7.66
N ARG A 75 0.26 12.27 -7.01
CA ARG A 75 -0.56 13.12 -6.15
C ARG A 75 -1.46 14.01 -7.00
N ARG A 76 -2.72 14.13 -6.61
CA ARG A 76 -3.71 14.93 -7.36
C ARG A 76 -3.25 16.36 -7.61
N ARG A 77 -2.56 17.00 -6.66
CA ARG A 77 -2.00 18.35 -6.80
C ARG A 77 -0.90 18.45 -7.87
N GLU A 78 -0.28 17.32 -8.23
CA GLU A 78 0.80 17.21 -9.21
C GLU A 78 0.32 16.62 -10.54
N ALA A 79 -0.98 16.32 -10.65
CA ALA A 79 -1.59 15.62 -11.78
C ALA A 79 -1.92 16.58 -12.94
N SER A 80 -0.89 17.13 -13.60
CA SER A 80 -1.09 17.72 -14.92
C SER A 80 -1.36 16.62 -15.98
N PRO A 81 -2.02 16.93 -17.10
CA PRO A 81 -2.23 15.96 -18.18
C PRO A 81 -0.94 15.25 -18.60
N GLU A 82 0.13 16.01 -18.81
CA GLU A 82 1.43 15.50 -19.25
C GLU A 82 2.07 14.61 -18.18
N ARG A 83 1.91 14.97 -16.91
CA ARG A 83 2.42 14.16 -15.77
C ARG A 83 1.72 12.82 -15.70
N VAL A 84 0.40 12.79 -15.86
CA VAL A 84 -0.41 11.56 -15.81
C VAL A 84 -0.12 10.67 -17.01
N VAL A 85 -0.08 11.23 -18.24
CA VAL A 85 0.28 10.48 -19.45
C VAL A 85 1.65 9.85 -19.32
N ARG A 86 2.65 10.59 -18.83
CA ARG A 86 4.00 10.09 -18.60
C ARG A 86 4.01 8.95 -17.59
N ALA A 87 3.28 9.09 -16.49
CA ALA A 87 3.17 8.03 -15.47
C ALA A 87 2.53 6.77 -16.05
N ILE A 88 1.44 6.91 -16.81
CA ILE A 88 0.79 5.77 -17.49
C ILE A 88 1.77 5.10 -18.46
N ALA A 89 2.45 5.87 -19.33
CA ALA A 89 3.40 5.32 -20.28
C ALA A 89 4.59 4.61 -19.61
N THR A 90 5.08 5.15 -18.49
CA THR A 90 6.15 4.51 -17.70
C THR A 90 5.66 3.21 -17.08
N THR A 91 4.48 3.23 -16.48
CA THR A 91 3.83 2.05 -15.88
C THR A 91 3.59 0.98 -16.92
N HIS A 92 3.05 1.33 -18.08
CA HIS A 92 2.79 0.36 -19.17
C HIS A 92 4.05 -0.37 -19.65
N ARG A 93 5.20 0.30 -19.64
CA ARG A 93 6.51 -0.30 -19.97
C ARG A 93 7.15 -1.11 -18.85
N GLY A 94 6.43 -1.32 -17.74
CA GLY A 94 6.94 -2.06 -16.58
C GLY A 94 7.77 -1.24 -15.61
N GLY A 95 7.84 0.09 -15.78
CA GLY A 95 8.52 0.99 -14.86
C GLY A 95 7.64 1.42 -13.69
N GLY A 96 8.28 1.82 -12.58
CA GLY A 96 7.61 2.48 -11.47
C GLY A 96 7.75 3.99 -11.54
N ASP A 97 6.76 4.72 -11.03
CA ASP A 97 6.78 6.17 -10.93
C ASP A 97 6.24 6.61 -9.56
N LEU A 98 7.14 7.06 -8.70
CA LEU A 98 6.82 7.45 -7.33
C LEU A 98 7.28 8.89 -7.06
N PRO A 99 6.56 9.66 -6.24
CA PRO A 99 7.03 10.96 -5.78
C PRO A 99 8.42 10.85 -5.12
N PRO A 100 9.37 11.76 -5.44
CA PRO A 100 10.76 11.68 -4.97
C PRO A 100 10.91 11.65 -3.45
N ASP A 101 10.05 12.36 -2.72
CA ASP A 101 10.03 12.40 -1.26
C ASP A 101 9.65 11.04 -0.65
N LEU A 102 8.73 10.32 -1.28
CA LEU A 102 8.34 8.98 -0.85
C LEU A 102 9.38 7.92 -1.23
N LEU A 103 10.11 8.13 -2.32
CA LEU A 103 11.18 7.21 -2.75
C LEU A 103 12.31 7.17 -1.73
N GLY A 104 12.66 8.31 -1.11
CA GLY A 104 13.67 8.39 -0.05
C GLY A 104 13.34 7.51 1.15
N GLY A 105 12.09 7.55 1.62
CA GLY A 105 11.58 6.70 2.70
C GLY A 105 11.64 5.22 2.34
N LEU A 106 11.22 4.88 1.13
CA LEU A 106 11.28 3.51 0.60
C LEU A 106 12.71 2.95 0.61
N LEU A 107 13.68 3.70 0.10
CA LEU A 107 15.09 3.31 0.08
C LEU A 107 15.67 3.17 1.48
N SER A 108 15.30 4.04 2.41
CA SER A 108 15.73 4.00 3.81
C SER A 108 15.21 2.74 4.50
N ASN A 109 13.98 2.33 4.23
CA ASN A 109 13.36 1.13 4.80
C ASN A 109 13.95 -0.15 4.19
N VAL A 110 14.20 -0.19 2.89
CA VAL A 110 14.93 -1.29 2.23
C VAL A 110 16.35 -1.40 2.77
N GLY A 111 17.02 -0.28 3.00
CA GLY A 111 18.36 -0.25 3.60
C GLY A 111 18.39 -0.74 5.06
N ARG A 112 17.35 -0.44 5.84
CA ARG A 112 17.17 -0.97 7.21
C ARG A 112 16.89 -2.47 7.21
N ALA A 113 16.02 -2.95 6.35
CA ALA A 113 15.72 -4.38 6.19
C ALA A 113 16.98 -5.19 5.78
N ARG A 114 17.81 -4.64 4.89
CA ARG A 114 19.10 -5.27 4.51
C ARG A 114 20.12 -5.31 5.66
N ARG A 115 20.21 -4.26 6.47
CA ARG A 115 21.11 -4.20 7.63
C ARG A 115 20.67 -5.09 8.78
N ALA A 116 19.39 -5.43 8.87
CA ALA A 116 18.86 -6.38 9.85
C ALA A 116 19.10 -7.86 9.49
N GLY A 117 19.90 -8.15 8.45
CA GLY A 117 20.39 -9.51 8.18
C GLY A 117 19.40 -10.46 7.53
N SER A 118 18.35 -9.96 6.89
CA SER A 118 17.40 -10.80 6.16
C SER A 118 17.52 -10.56 4.67
N GLY A 119 18.41 -11.31 4.00
CA GLY A 119 18.37 -11.44 2.55
C GLY A 119 17.08 -12.15 2.12
N GLY A 120 16.23 -11.48 1.37
CA GLY A 120 15.10 -12.10 0.67
C GLY A 120 13.78 -11.39 0.85
N ALA A 121 13.24 -10.93 -0.25
CA ALA A 121 11.86 -10.55 -0.54
C ALA A 121 11.00 -9.97 0.61
N VAL A 122 10.59 -8.73 0.44
CA VAL A 122 9.68 -7.93 1.29
C VAL A 122 8.27 -8.52 1.45
N VAL A 123 8.06 -9.80 1.23
CA VAL A 123 6.74 -10.44 1.23
C VAL A 123 6.39 -11.13 2.56
N SER A 124 7.31 -11.21 3.54
CA SER A 124 7.07 -12.04 4.74
C SER A 124 7.22 -11.33 6.11
N GLY A 125 7.35 -10.01 6.15
CA GLY A 125 7.49 -9.25 7.39
C GLY A 125 6.23 -8.48 7.81
N LEU A 126 6.29 -7.84 8.98
CA LEU A 126 5.30 -6.87 9.43
C LEU A 126 5.63 -5.49 8.85
N SER A 127 4.63 -4.76 8.37
CA SER A 127 4.75 -3.33 8.04
C SER A 127 4.97 -2.50 9.30
N SER A 128 5.48 -1.27 9.16
CA SER A 128 5.68 -0.37 10.31
C SER A 128 4.40 -0.18 11.12
N ARG A 129 3.28 -0.01 10.45
CA ARG A 129 1.94 0.14 11.05
C ARG A 129 1.51 -1.11 11.82
N GLU A 130 1.76 -2.30 11.27
CA GLU A 130 1.49 -3.57 11.95
C GLU A 130 2.39 -3.76 13.17
N ILE A 131 3.66 -3.34 13.07
CA ILE A 131 4.61 -3.38 14.20
C ILE A 131 4.13 -2.49 15.32
N ASP A 132 3.70 -1.25 15.04
CA ASP A 132 3.22 -0.33 16.06
C ASP A 132 1.96 -0.86 16.75
N VAL A 133 1.02 -1.39 15.97
CA VAL A 133 -0.19 -2.01 16.54
C VAL A 133 0.17 -3.24 17.37
N VAL A 134 1.04 -4.15 16.88
CA VAL A 134 1.41 -5.38 17.60
C VAL A 134 2.21 -5.08 18.87
N LYS A 135 3.05 -4.04 18.89
CA LYS A 135 3.74 -3.58 20.11
C LYS A 135 2.74 -3.23 21.20
N LEU A 136 1.73 -2.43 20.86
CA LEU A 136 0.71 -2.01 21.82
C LEU A 136 -0.19 -3.18 22.26
N VAL A 137 -0.45 -4.14 21.37
CA VAL A 137 -1.10 -5.42 21.75
C VAL A 137 -0.24 -6.20 22.72
N ALA A 138 1.07 -6.24 22.52
CA ALA A 138 2.01 -6.93 23.43
C ALA A 138 2.11 -6.24 24.80
N GLU A 139 1.91 -4.92 24.86
CA GLU A 139 1.78 -4.14 26.09
C GLU A 139 0.42 -4.38 26.80
N GLY A 140 -0.49 -5.16 26.21
CA GLY A 140 -1.80 -5.48 26.79
C GLY A 140 -2.89 -4.47 26.49
N LEU A 141 -2.69 -3.49 25.61
CA LEU A 141 -3.68 -2.47 25.32
C LEU A 141 -4.87 -3.05 24.53
N GLU A 142 -6.06 -2.54 24.83
CA GLU A 142 -7.26 -2.85 24.06
C GLU A 142 -7.32 -2.04 22.75
N THR A 143 -8.16 -2.49 21.81
CA THR A 143 -8.30 -1.85 20.49
C THR A 143 -8.60 -0.35 20.59
N ARG A 144 -9.43 0.06 21.55
CA ARG A 144 -9.79 1.46 21.78
C ARG A 144 -8.60 2.29 22.23
N GLU A 145 -7.80 1.75 23.12
CA GLU A 145 -6.60 2.41 23.65
C GLU A 145 -5.52 2.55 22.56
N ILE A 146 -5.32 1.49 21.76
CA ILE A 146 -4.43 1.51 20.60
C ILE A 146 -4.87 2.56 19.59
N ALA A 147 -6.17 2.62 19.30
CA ALA A 147 -6.74 3.61 18.39
C ALA A 147 -6.48 5.04 18.87
N ALA A 148 -6.70 5.31 20.16
CA ALA A 148 -6.41 6.61 20.76
C ALA A 148 -4.91 6.96 20.70
N LYS A 149 -4.03 6.01 21.03
CA LYS A 149 -2.57 6.22 21.09
C LYS A 149 -1.94 6.44 19.71
N LEU A 150 -2.47 5.79 18.67
CA LEU A 150 -2.00 5.91 17.29
C LEU A 150 -2.79 6.92 16.44
N CYS A 151 -3.75 7.64 17.03
CA CYS A 151 -4.66 8.54 16.31
C CYS A 151 -5.42 7.85 15.16
N TYR A 152 -5.82 6.60 15.37
CA TYR A 152 -6.61 5.78 14.45
C TYR A 152 -8.05 5.61 14.93
N SER A 153 -8.95 5.15 14.04
CA SER A 153 -10.24 4.61 14.45
C SER A 153 -10.07 3.16 14.97
N GLU A 154 -10.96 2.71 15.85
CA GLU A 154 -10.98 1.29 16.27
C GLU A 154 -11.17 0.34 15.09
N ARG A 155 -11.94 0.75 14.08
CA ARG A 155 -12.13 0.01 12.82
C ARG A 155 -10.80 -0.17 12.09
N THR A 156 -9.99 0.87 12.03
CA THR A 156 -8.65 0.84 11.42
C THR A 156 -7.74 -0.14 12.15
N VAL A 157 -7.68 -0.09 13.48
CA VAL A 157 -6.86 -1.01 14.27
C VAL A 157 -7.31 -2.46 14.09
N LYS A 158 -8.63 -2.71 14.09
CA LYS A 158 -9.19 -4.05 13.79
C LYS A 158 -8.79 -4.53 12.40
N GLY A 159 -8.87 -3.65 11.38
CA GLY A 159 -8.49 -3.95 10.00
C GLY A 159 -7.01 -4.33 9.88
N VAL A 160 -6.11 -3.54 10.49
CA VAL A 160 -4.66 -3.83 10.53
C VAL A 160 -4.39 -5.21 11.14
N LEU A 161 -4.98 -5.50 12.30
CA LEU A 161 -4.80 -6.80 12.97
C LEU A 161 -5.34 -7.96 12.13
N GLN A 162 -6.54 -7.82 11.56
CA GLN A 162 -7.15 -8.86 10.74
C GLN A 162 -6.36 -9.10 9.45
N GLY A 163 -5.97 -8.04 8.74
CA GLY A 163 -5.19 -8.13 7.50
C GLY A 163 -3.84 -8.81 7.74
N MET A 164 -3.12 -8.39 8.79
CA MET A 164 -1.86 -9.01 9.19
C MET A 164 -2.04 -10.49 9.55
N MET A 165 -3.02 -10.83 10.40
CA MET A 165 -3.27 -12.21 10.82
C MET A 165 -3.65 -13.10 9.65
N LEU A 166 -4.46 -12.62 8.71
CA LEU A 166 -4.84 -13.37 7.52
C LEU A 166 -3.63 -13.61 6.60
N ARG A 167 -2.85 -12.57 6.29
CA ARG A 167 -1.68 -12.62 5.41
C ARG A 167 -0.60 -13.56 5.94
N LEU A 168 -0.33 -13.50 7.25
CA LEU A 168 0.71 -14.29 7.91
C LEU A 168 0.19 -15.62 8.46
N LYS A 169 -1.08 -15.97 8.19
CA LYS A 169 -1.75 -17.19 8.68
C LYS A 169 -1.68 -17.34 10.20
N LEU A 170 -1.82 -16.22 10.92
CA LEU A 170 -1.82 -16.19 12.37
C LEU A 170 -3.24 -16.42 12.91
N ARG A 171 -3.37 -17.22 13.95
CA ARG A 171 -4.69 -17.69 14.44
C ARG A 171 -5.41 -16.68 15.34
N ASN A 172 -4.65 -15.88 16.09
CA ASN A 172 -5.17 -14.94 17.08
C ASN A 172 -4.11 -13.90 17.47
N ARG A 173 -4.51 -12.90 18.27
CA ARG A 173 -3.61 -11.82 18.74
C ARG A 173 -2.37 -12.36 19.50
N PRO A 174 -2.48 -13.30 20.47
CA PRO A 174 -1.29 -13.88 21.09
C PRO A 174 -0.33 -14.52 20.09
N HIS A 175 -0.85 -15.17 19.04
CA HIS A 175 0.00 -15.74 17.98
C HIS A 175 0.71 -14.64 17.17
N ALA A 176 0.06 -13.50 16.96
CA ALA A 176 0.67 -12.34 16.31
C ALA A 176 1.80 -11.74 17.15
N VAL A 177 1.60 -11.61 18.45
CA VAL A 177 2.63 -11.16 19.40
C VAL A 177 3.81 -12.14 19.42
N ALA A 178 3.57 -13.42 19.51
CA ALA A 178 4.61 -14.46 19.49
C ALA A 178 5.39 -14.46 18.16
N TYR A 179 4.71 -14.25 17.05
CA TYR A 179 5.35 -14.09 15.73
C TYR A 179 6.28 -12.86 15.71
N ALA A 180 5.77 -11.71 16.15
CA ALA A 180 6.53 -10.46 16.19
C ALA A 180 7.76 -10.56 17.10
N ALA A 181 7.63 -11.21 18.27
CA ALA A 181 8.74 -11.46 19.18
C ALA A 181 9.81 -12.35 18.53
N ARG A 182 9.43 -13.48 17.94
CA ARG A 182 10.38 -14.38 17.24
C ARG A 182 11.11 -13.74 16.08
N LYS A 183 10.47 -12.80 15.41
CA LYS A 183 11.06 -12.05 14.29
C LYS A 183 11.85 -10.81 14.73
N GLY A 184 11.94 -10.53 16.03
CA GLY A 184 12.71 -9.41 16.57
C GLY A 184 12.04 -8.04 16.44
N TYR A 185 10.74 -7.97 16.15
CA TYR A 185 10.00 -6.71 16.08
C TYR A 185 9.63 -6.14 17.45
N LEU A 186 9.57 -6.98 18.48
CA LEU A 186 9.32 -6.60 19.86
C LEU A 186 10.65 -6.63 20.61
N ARG A 187 11.13 -5.47 21.01
CA ARG A 187 12.25 -5.25 21.93
C ARG A 187 11.81 -4.31 23.01
#